data_1be8768e2bb11c9fbf2a1f028b0ba850
#
_entry.id   1be8768e2bb11c9fbf2a1f028b0ba850
#
_cell.length_a   1.000
_cell.length_b   1.000
_cell.length_c   1.000
_cell.angle_alpha   90.00
_cell.angle_beta   90.00
_cell.angle_gamma   90.00
#
_symmetry.space_group_name_H-M   'P 1'
#
loop_
_entity.id
_entity.type
_entity.pdbx_description
1 polymer ?
#
loop_
_entity_poly.entity_id
_entity_poly.type
_entity_poly.pdbx_seq_one_letter_code
_entity_poly.pdbx_strand_id
1 'polypeptide(L)'
;MTTKIGSAVQGFYNKTPFPDYDLSRFNSKEDLALAAYPFAKILDRSIPANASVIDVGTGTGQLSAFLSLRRDCVWGIDFSDSSLQKAKGLKEKLKLNSWNLKKVDILDSEQIDAIGMQFDYVLCMGVLHHTGDAYRAFENIMKLVKPEGHVAIGLYNSYGRLLLKKRIFLAKTIFKNNNKVKDKYIRMQIGDVEDKERARGWWNDQYLHPHETTHTVGEVMGWFTKNKIEFYHTVPSTSLFAKSAFDISGVWSKAVSPSLPVQLYKQLGWIKSTNREGGYWINFGRKKASHSSK
;
A
#
# COMPACT_ATOMS: atom_id res chain seq x y z
N MET A 1 -1.66 -19.97 13.00
CA MET A 1 -0.80 -19.47 14.10
C MET A 1 0.00 -18.30 13.59
N THR A 2 -0.11 -17.14 14.24
CA THR A 2 0.64 -15.93 13.86
C THR A 2 2.14 -16.20 14.08
N THR A 3 2.97 -15.92 13.08
CA THR A 3 4.43 -16.09 13.20
C THR A 3 5.00 -15.08 14.20
N LYS A 4 6.21 -15.33 14.73
CA LYS A 4 6.92 -14.39 15.62
C LYS A 4 7.04 -12.99 14.99
N ILE A 5 7.26 -12.91 13.67
CA ILE A 5 7.29 -11.66 12.92
C ILE A 5 5.90 -11.02 12.89
N GLY A 6 4.86 -11.78 12.56
CA GLY A 6 3.48 -11.29 12.54
C GLY A 6 3.04 -10.70 13.87
N SER A 7 3.35 -11.37 14.99
CA SER A 7 3.05 -10.85 16.33
C SER A 7 3.80 -9.53 16.65
N ALA A 8 5.07 -9.41 16.22
CA ALA A 8 5.84 -8.19 16.43
C ALA A 8 5.29 -7.01 15.60
N VAL A 9 4.92 -7.26 14.34
CA VAL A 9 4.32 -6.25 13.45
C VAL A 9 2.93 -5.84 13.95
N GLN A 10 2.09 -6.80 14.36
CA GLN A 10 0.79 -6.50 14.96
C GLN A 10 0.92 -5.65 16.22
N GLY A 11 1.84 -6.04 17.13
CA GLY A 11 2.13 -5.27 18.35
C GLY A 11 2.64 -3.86 18.06
N PHE A 12 3.37 -3.68 16.96
CA PHE A 12 3.83 -2.37 16.51
C PHE A 12 2.65 -1.49 16.07
N TYR A 13 1.80 -1.96 15.16
CA TYR A 13 0.64 -1.20 14.67
C TYR A 13 -0.46 -1.03 15.71
N ASN A 14 -0.59 -1.93 16.68
CA ASN A 14 -1.50 -1.74 17.81
C ASN A 14 -1.07 -0.59 18.74
N LYS A 15 0.24 -0.28 18.78
CA LYS A 15 0.77 0.87 19.54
C LYS A 15 0.84 2.16 18.72
N THR A 16 1.00 2.03 17.41
CA THR A 16 1.20 3.13 16.48
C THR A 16 0.37 2.92 15.22
N PRO A 17 -0.97 3.10 15.29
CA PRO A 17 -1.84 2.99 14.11
C PRO A 17 -1.33 3.88 12.97
N PHE A 18 -1.36 3.40 11.74
CA PHE A 18 -0.86 4.15 10.60
C PHE A 18 -1.86 4.14 9.43
N PRO A 19 -2.02 5.28 8.72
CA PRO A 19 -1.61 6.63 9.13
C PRO A 19 -2.37 7.10 10.37
N ASP A 20 -1.70 7.79 11.29
CA ASP A 20 -2.38 8.34 12.46
C ASP A 20 -3.03 9.69 12.13
N TYR A 21 -4.23 9.93 12.66
CA TYR A 21 -4.97 11.18 12.50
C TYR A 21 -5.98 11.36 13.63
N ASP A 22 -6.28 12.61 13.92
CA ASP A 22 -7.37 12.95 14.83
C ASP A 22 -8.72 12.86 14.08
N LEU A 23 -9.68 12.12 14.64
CA LEU A 23 -11.04 12.02 14.10
C LEU A 23 -11.78 13.36 14.08
N SER A 24 -11.38 14.34 14.91
CA SER A 24 -11.95 15.68 14.90
C SER A 24 -11.76 16.43 13.57
N ARG A 25 -10.77 16.03 12.78
CA ARG A 25 -10.49 16.60 11.45
C ARG A 25 -11.56 16.28 10.40
N PHE A 26 -12.38 15.25 10.63
CA PHE A 26 -13.40 14.79 9.69
C PHE A 26 -14.78 14.99 10.29
N ASN A 27 -15.40 16.14 10.05
CA ASN A 27 -16.75 16.45 10.53
C ASN A 27 -17.82 16.19 9.46
N SER A 28 -17.39 16.04 8.20
CA SER A 28 -18.26 15.78 7.05
C SER A 28 -17.58 14.82 6.05
N LYS A 29 -18.34 14.32 5.09
CA LYS A 29 -17.83 13.55 3.95
C LYS A 29 -16.96 14.42 3.05
N GLU A 30 -17.25 15.70 2.96
CA GLU A 30 -16.49 16.71 2.23
C GLU A 30 -15.09 16.89 2.82
N ASP A 31 -14.95 16.90 4.16
CA ASP A 31 -13.64 16.96 4.83
C ASP A 31 -12.80 15.75 4.47
N LEU A 32 -13.40 14.55 4.47
CA LEU A 32 -12.72 13.33 4.06
C LEU A 32 -12.28 13.40 2.59
N ALA A 33 -13.13 13.91 1.70
CA ALA A 33 -12.83 14.07 0.28
C ALA A 33 -11.70 15.08 0.03
N LEU A 34 -11.69 16.20 0.78
CA LEU A 34 -10.63 17.21 0.69
C LEU A 34 -9.29 16.68 1.18
N ALA A 35 -9.30 15.94 2.29
CA ALA A 35 -8.10 15.38 2.90
C ALA A 35 -7.48 14.20 2.11
N ALA A 36 -8.21 13.65 1.15
CA ALA A 36 -7.71 12.55 0.33
C ALA A 36 -6.46 12.98 -0.47
N TYR A 37 -5.40 12.18 -0.35
CA TYR A 37 -4.14 12.46 -1.04
C TYR A 37 -4.28 12.27 -2.58
N PRO A 38 -3.40 12.91 -3.39
CA PRO A 38 -3.57 12.96 -4.84
C PRO A 38 -3.76 11.60 -5.50
N PHE A 39 -3.01 10.59 -5.08
CA PHE A 39 -3.12 9.24 -5.65
C PHE A 39 -4.48 8.58 -5.33
N ALA A 40 -5.04 8.78 -4.12
CA ALA A 40 -6.38 8.31 -3.80
C ALA A 40 -7.44 8.95 -4.70
N LYS A 41 -7.32 10.24 -5.01
CA LYS A 41 -8.21 10.95 -5.95
C LYS A 41 -8.11 10.40 -7.39
N ILE A 42 -6.92 9.96 -7.80
CA ILE A 42 -6.73 9.32 -9.09
C ILE A 42 -7.37 7.94 -9.13
N LEU A 43 -7.14 7.11 -8.10
CA LEU A 43 -7.81 5.81 -7.97
C LEU A 43 -9.33 6.00 -8.00
N ASP A 44 -9.86 6.96 -7.23
CA ASP A 44 -11.30 7.22 -7.20
C ASP A 44 -11.89 7.57 -8.56
N ARG A 45 -11.18 8.40 -9.34
CA ARG A 45 -11.62 8.78 -10.70
C ARG A 45 -11.48 7.64 -11.71
N SER A 46 -10.51 6.76 -11.53
CA SER A 46 -10.18 5.67 -12.47
C SER A 46 -10.95 4.37 -12.22
N ILE A 47 -11.50 4.19 -11.01
CA ILE A 47 -12.31 3.02 -10.64
C ILE A 47 -13.79 3.37 -10.84
N PRO A 48 -14.56 2.55 -11.60
CA PRO A 48 -16.00 2.77 -11.79
C PRO A 48 -16.80 2.83 -10.48
N ALA A 49 -17.87 3.60 -10.47
CA ALA A 49 -18.71 3.78 -9.27
C ALA A 49 -19.43 2.46 -8.85
N ASN A 50 -19.78 1.63 -9.81
CA ASN A 50 -20.43 0.33 -9.58
C ASN A 50 -19.45 -0.82 -9.27
N ALA A 51 -18.13 -0.56 -9.23
CA ALA A 51 -17.13 -1.58 -8.94
C ALA A 51 -17.04 -1.90 -7.45
N SER A 52 -16.84 -3.18 -7.15
CA SER A 52 -16.48 -3.63 -5.80
C SER A 52 -14.98 -3.48 -5.57
N VAL A 53 -14.60 -2.91 -4.42
CA VAL A 53 -13.21 -2.59 -4.08
C VAL A 53 -12.86 -3.16 -2.71
N ILE A 54 -11.67 -3.76 -2.58
CA ILE A 54 -11.10 -4.11 -1.29
C ILE A 54 -9.73 -3.44 -1.10
N ASP A 55 -9.56 -2.82 0.05
CA ASP A 55 -8.31 -2.23 0.52
C ASP A 55 -7.70 -3.16 1.58
N VAL A 56 -6.65 -3.85 1.20
CA VAL A 56 -5.95 -4.87 2.00
C VAL A 56 -4.85 -4.21 2.81
N GLY A 57 -4.89 -4.38 4.12
CA GLY A 57 -4.07 -3.62 5.05
C GLY A 57 -4.53 -2.16 5.12
N THR A 58 -5.83 -1.97 5.26
CA THR A 58 -6.47 -0.64 5.21
C THR A 58 -5.98 0.31 6.32
N GLY A 59 -5.32 -0.20 7.35
CA GLY A 59 -4.87 0.57 8.50
C GLY A 59 -6.04 1.29 9.16
N THR A 60 -5.89 2.60 9.34
CA THR A 60 -6.94 3.45 9.90
C THR A 60 -8.05 3.83 8.90
N GLY A 61 -8.00 3.28 7.69
CA GLY A 61 -9.11 3.26 6.74
C GLY A 61 -9.28 4.48 5.86
N GLN A 62 -8.33 5.41 5.79
CA GLN A 62 -8.52 6.67 5.02
C GLN A 62 -8.80 6.43 3.53
N LEU A 63 -8.08 5.49 2.88
CA LEU A 63 -8.28 5.20 1.47
C LEU A 63 -9.64 4.55 1.21
N SER A 64 -9.94 3.46 1.91
CA SER A 64 -11.20 2.73 1.72
C SER A 64 -12.43 3.55 2.13
N ALA A 65 -12.35 4.36 3.21
CA ALA A 65 -13.39 5.31 3.58
C ALA A 65 -13.66 6.33 2.46
N PHE A 66 -12.59 6.91 1.89
CA PHE A 66 -12.72 7.86 0.78
C PHE A 66 -13.35 7.20 -0.45
N LEU A 67 -12.92 5.99 -0.84
CA LEU A 67 -13.47 5.26 -1.98
C LEU A 67 -14.95 4.89 -1.78
N SER A 68 -15.40 4.70 -0.52
CA SER A 68 -16.79 4.40 -0.19
C SER A 68 -17.75 5.57 -0.35
N LEU A 69 -17.25 6.80 -0.55
CA LEU A 69 -18.09 7.95 -0.85
C LEU A 69 -18.83 7.84 -2.19
N ARG A 70 -18.31 7.03 -3.12
CA ARG A 70 -18.83 6.89 -4.48
C ARG A 70 -19.21 5.46 -4.87
N ARG A 71 -19.00 4.48 -3.97
CA ARG A 71 -19.21 3.04 -4.27
C ARG A 71 -20.01 2.36 -3.19
N ASP A 72 -20.88 1.44 -3.59
CA ASP A 72 -21.77 0.73 -2.68
C ASP A 72 -21.12 -0.51 -2.06
N CYS A 73 -19.99 -0.99 -2.61
CA CYS A 73 -19.28 -2.16 -2.11
C CYS A 73 -17.79 -1.87 -1.94
N VAL A 74 -17.41 -1.34 -0.77
CA VAL A 74 -16.01 -1.14 -0.40
C VAL A 74 -15.71 -1.89 0.88
N TRP A 75 -14.60 -2.63 0.87
CA TRP A 75 -14.09 -3.34 2.03
C TRP A 75 -12.73 -2.81 2.44
N GLY A 76 -12.50 -2.73 3.75
CA GLY A 76 -11.18 -2.52 4.35
C GLY A 76 -10.87 -3.70 5.27
N ILE A 77 -9.74 -4.36 5.05
CA ILE A 77 -9.28 -5.44 5.94
C ILE A 77 -7.92 -5.08 6.53
N ASP A 78 -7.74 -5.42 7.80
CA ASP A 78 -6.47 -5.23 8.52
C ASP A 78 -6.38 -6.27 9.65
N PHE A 79 -5.17 -6.52 10.15
CA PHE A 79 -4.98 -7.42 11.30
C PHE A 79 -4.80 -6.68 12.63
N SER A 80 -4.61 -5.34 12.60
CA SER A 80 -4.45 -4.49 13.77
C SER A 80 -5.80 -4.07 14.35
N ASP A 81 -6.06 -4.43 15.60
CA ASP A 81 -7.30 -4.07 16.29
C ASP A 81 -7.43 -2.56 16.48
N SER A 82 -6.34 -1.87 16.87
CA SER A 82 -6.35 -0.44 17.10
C SER A 82 -6.56 0.37 15.81
N SER A 83 -5.97 -0.07 14.69
CA SER A 83 -6.22 0.52 13.38
C SER A 83 -7.68 0.39 12.97
N LEU A 84 -8.25 -0.82 13.08
CA LEU A 84 -9.65 -1.06 12.76
C LEU A 84 -10.63 -0.35 13.70
N GLN A 85 -10.28 -0.19 14.99
CA GLN A 85 -11.08 0.59 15.92
C GLN A 85 -11.17 2.06 15.48
N LYS A 86 -10.06 2.65 15.03
CA LYS A 86 -10.02 4.01 14.51
C LYS A 86 -10.83 4.13 13.22
N ALA A 87 -10.69 3.15 12.30
CA ALA A 87 -11.48 3.07 11.08
C ALA A 87 -13.00 2.96 11.36
N LYS A 88 -13.39 2.14 12.35
CA LYS A 88 -14.80 2.05 12.80
C LYS A 88 -15.32 3.38 13.32
N GLY A 89 -14.55 4.09 14.16
CA GLY A 89 -14.91 5.43 14.63
C GLY A 89 -15.15 6.43 13.49
N LEU A 90 -14.31 6.39 12.45
CA LEU A 90 -14.51 7.21 11.24
C LEU A 90 -15.79 6.82 10.49
N LYS A 91 -16.02 5.51 10.32
CA LYS A 91 -17.21 4.96 9.66
C LYS A 91 -18.49 5.42 10.36
N GLU A 92 -18.56 5.30 11.67
CA GLU A 92 -19.71 5.68 12.49
C GLU A 92 -19.95 7.19 12.44
N LYS A 93 -18.88 7.99 12.65
CA LYS A 93 -18.94 9.45 12.63
C LYS A 93 -19.51 10.00 11.32
N LEU A 94 -19.05 9.45 10.18
CA LEU A 94 -19.43 9.92 8.84
C LEU A 94 -20.59 9.12 8.22
N LYS A 95 -21.14 8.13 8.93
CA LYS A 95 -22.23 7.25 8.45
C LYS A 95 -21.92 6.61 7.09
N LEU A 96 -20.72 5.99 6.98
CA LEU A 96 -20.26 5.35 5.74
C LEU A 96 -20.79 3.90 5.64
N ASN A 97 -22.08 3.76 5.30
CA ASN A 97 -22.76 2.46 5.32
C ASN A 97 -22.25 1.48 4.27
N SER A 98 -21.77 1.95 3.12
CA SER A 98 -21.20 1.15 2.03
C SER A 98 -19.77 0.63 2.30
N TRP A 99 -19.16 1.04 3.42
CA TRP A 99 -17.82 0.64 3.80
C TRP A 99 -17.84 -0.48 4.85
N ASN A 100 -17.33 -1.65 4.48
CA ASN A 100 -17.26 -2.84 5.33
C ASN A 100 -15.84 -3.00 5.90
N LEU A 101 -15.73 -3.31 7.19
CA LEU A 101 -14.46 -3.49 7.89
C LEU A 101 -14.41 -4.90 8.49
N LYS A 102 -13.31 -5.61 8.27
CA LYS A 102 -13.10 -6.95 8.82
C LYS A 102 -11.66 -7.12 9.30
N LYS A 103 -11.48 -7.75 10.46
CA LYS A 103 -10.15 -8.17 10.92
C LYS A 103 -9.73 -9.43 10.17
N VAL A 104 -8.59 -9.38 9.49
CA VAL A 104 -8.05 -10.49 8.69
C VAL A 104 -6.53 -10.46 8.75
N ASP A 105 -5.92 -11.61 9.04
CA ASP A 105 -4.50 -11.85 8.79
C ASP A 105 -4.34 -12.37 7.36
N ILE A 106 -3.69 -11.62 6.50
CA ILE A 106 -3.51 -11.99 5.09
C ILE A 106 -2.55 -13.16 4.87
N LEU A 107 -1.80 -13.58 5.88
CA LEU A 107 -1.02 -14.82 5.86
C LEU A 107 -1.87 -16.05 6.16
N ASP A 108 -3.07 -15.87 6.68
CA ASP A 108 -4.03 -16.92 6.99
C ASP A 108 -5.00 -17.09 5.81
N SER A 109 -4.79 -18.17 5.06
CA SER A 109 -5.60 -18.51 3.88
C SER A 109 -7.08 -18.74 4.21
N GLU A 110 -7.39 -19.30 5.39
CA GLU A 110 -8.76 -19.60 5.81
C GLU A 110 -9.53 -18.30 6.11
N GLN A 111 -8.87 -17.32 6.73
CA GLN A 111 -9.46 -16.00 6.97
C GLN A 111 -9.73 -15.24 5.66
N ILE A 112 -8.86 -15.39 4.65
CA ILE A 112 -9.09 -14.84 3.31
C ILE A 112 -10.27 -15.52 2.64
N ASP A 113 -10.32 -16.85 2.66
CA ASP A 113 -11.41 -17.62 2.06
C ASP A 113 -12.76 -17.32 2.76
N ALA A 114 -12.74 -17.06 4.07
CA ALA A 114 -13.90 -16.65 4.87
C ALA A 114 -14.45 -15.23 4.56
N ILE A 115 -13.80 -14.45 3.67
CA ILE A 115 -14.38 -13.23 3.11
C ILE A 115 -15.58 -13.57 2.22
N GLY A 116 -15.53 -14.70 1.53
CA GLY A 116 -16.66 -15.28 0.80
C GLY A 116 -17.03 -14.54 -0.49
N MET A 117 -16.21 -13.57 -0.94
CA MET A 117 -16.45 -12.86 -2.19
C MET A 117 -15.14 -12.42 -2.87
N GLN A 118 -15.25 -12.09 -4.15
CA GLN A 118 -14.18 -11.50 -4.95
C GLN A 118 -14.54 -10.07 -5.37
N PHE A 119 -13.52 -9.29 -5.69
CA PHE A 119 -13.63 -7.85 -5.97
C PHE A 119 -13.15 -7.52 -7.37
N ASP A 120 -13.72 -6.47 -7.95
CA ASP A 120 -13.28 -5.93 -9.24
C ASP A 120 -11.90 -5.26 -9.10
N TYR A 121 -11.62 -4.65 -7.94
CA TYR A 121 -10.35 -3.99 -7.63
C TYR A 121 -9.83 -4.42 -6.26
N VAL A 122 -8.60 -4.93 -6.23
CA VAL A 122 -7.87 -5.27 -5.00
C VAL A 122 -6.68 -4.33 -4.86
N LEU A 123 -6.70 -3.52 -3.82
CA LEU A 123 -5.66 -2.57 -3.48
C LEU A 123 -4.89 -3.10 -2.27
N CYS A 124 -3.56 -3.13 -2.34
CA CYS A 124 -2.70 -3.53 -1.22
C CYS A 124 -1.49 -2.60 -1.18
N MET A 125 -1.61 -1.51 -0.42
CA MET A 125 -0.69 -0.39 -0.47
C MET A 125 0.21 -0.34 0.76
N GLY A 126 1.47 -0.74 0.61
CA GLY A 126 2.44 -0.62 1.70
C GLY A 126 2.33 -1.71 2.78
N VAL A 127 1.89 -2.92 2.43
CA VAL A 127 1.55 -3.96 3.41
C VAL A 127 2.42 -5.20 3.30
N LEU A 128 2.53 -5.79 2.10
CA LEU A 128 3.15 -7.10 1.92
C LEU A 128 4.60 -7.17 2.42
N HIS A 129 5.36 -6.10 2.23
CA HIS A 129 6.76 -6.03 2.64
C HIS A 129 6.95 -5.94 4.17
N HIS A 130 5.88 -5.79 4.92
CA HIS A 130 5.86 -5.86 6.39
C HIS A 130 5.40 -7.21 6.92
N THR A 131 4.98 -8.13 6.05
CA THR A 131 4.60 -9.49 6.44
C THR A 131 5.82 -10.40 6.58
N GLY A 132 5.67 -11.49 7.34
CA GLY A 132 6.74 -12.50 7.47
C GLY A 132 7.02 -13.29 6.19
N ASP A 133 6.06 -13.26 5.22
CA ASP A 133 6.16 -13.90 3.91
C ASP A 133 5.33 -13.09 2.91
N ALA A 134 6.01 -12.18 2.20
CA ALA A 134 5.36 -11.26 1.27
C ALA A 134 4.73 -11.98 0.07
N TYR A 135 5.38 -13.07 -0.42
CA TYR A 135 4.85 -13.82 -1.56
C TYR A 135 3.59 -14.62 -1.18
N ARG A 136 3.62 -15.32 -0.05
CA ARG A 136 2.45 -16.05 0.46
C ARG A 136 1.26 -15.10 0.71
N ALA A 137 1.52 -13.94 1.32
CA ALA A 137 0.48 -12.92 1.50
C ALA A 137 -0.07 -12.44 0.16
N PHE A 138 0.80 -12.23 -0.84
CA PHE A 138 0.38 -11.91 -2.20
C PHE A 138 -0.50 -13.01 -2.81
N GLU A 139 -0.10 -14.28 -2.75
CA GLU A 139 -0.91 -15.41 -3.25
C GLU A 139 -2.30 -15.45 -2.62
N ASN A 140 -2.37 -15.27 -1.31
CA ASN A 140 -3.63 -15.27 -0.59
C ASN A 140 -4.56 -14.15 -1.06
N ILE A 141 -4.07 -12.92 -1.18
CA ILE A 141 -4.92 -11.79 -1.61
C ILE A 141 -5.33 -11.90 -3.08
N MET A 142 -4.60 -12.64 -3.92
CA MET A 142 -5.02 -12.89 -5.31
C MET A 142 -6.27 -13.76 -5.42
N LYS A 143 -6.65 -14.48 -4.37
CA LYS A 143 -7.94 -15.18 -4.28
C LYS A 143 -9.12 -14.20 -4.25
N LEU A 144 -8.91 -12.99 -3.75
CA LEU A 144 -9.92 -11.94 -3.65
C LEU A 144 -10.19 -11.22 -4.98
N VAL A 145 -9.37 -11.46 -6.00
CA VAL A 145 -9.49 -10.80 -7.31
C VAL A 145 -10.45 -11.60 -8.19
N LYS A 146 -11.49 -10.96 -8.70
CA LYS A 146 -12.36 -11.55 -9.74
C LYS A 146 -11.57 -11.93 -10.99
N PRO A 147 -12.00 -12.90 -11.80
CA PRO A 147 -11.56 -13.01 -13.18
C PRO A 147 -11.72 -11.65 -13.85
N GLU A 148 -10.69 -11.22 -14.60
CA GLU A 148 -10.58 -9.90 -15.21
C GLU A 148 -10.54 -8.70 -14.24
N GLY A 149 -10.53 -8.93 -12.93
CA GLY A 149 -10.36 -7.91 -11.91
C GLY A 149 -8.94 -7.34 -11.88
N HIS A 150 -8.79 -6.18 -11.30
CA HIS A 150 -7.56 -5.39 -11.27
C HIS A 150 -6.88 -5.43 -9.90
N VAL A 151 -5.55 -5.32 -9.91
CA VAL A 151 -4.75 -5.26 -8.70
C VAL A 151 -3.81 -4.06 -8.72
N ALA A 152 -3.63 -3.44 -7.54
CA ALA A 152 -2.59 -2.44 -7.31
C ALA A 152 -1.81 -2.82 -6.04
N ILE A 153 -0.51 -3.08 -6.19
CA ILE A 153 0.36 -3.57 -5.13
C ILE A 153 1.49 -2.58 -4.88
N GLY A 154 1.45 -1.91 -3.73
CA GLY A 154 2.49 -0.98 -3.28
C GLY A 154 3.54 -1.66 -2.41
N LEU A 155 4.81 -1.50 -2.76
CA LEU A 155 5.96 -2.15 -2.11
C LEU A 155 7.13 -1.18 -1.97
N TYR A 156 8.19 -1.59 -1.25
CA TYR A 156 9.49 -0.94 -1.30
C TYR A 156 10.42 -1.61 -2.32
N ASN A 157 10.98 -0.78 -3.22
CA ASN A 157 11.93 -1.26 -4.22
C ASN A 157 13.32 -1.45 -3.62
N SER A 158 14.00 -2.55 -3.97
CA SER A 158 15.32 -2.89 -3.45
C SER A 158 16.37 -1.82 -3.72
N TYR A 159 16.36 -1.22 -4.90
CA TYR A 159 17.29 -0.14 -5.29
C TYR A 159 16.84 1.21 -4.70
N GLY A 160 15.57 1.55 -4.83
CA GLY A 160 15.01 2.81 -4.33
C GLY A 160 15.16 2.97 -2.81
N ARG A 161 15.18 1.85 -2.06
CA ARG A 161 15.32 1.84 -0.59
C ARG A 161 16.77 2.01 -0.09
N LEU A 162 17.78 1.89 -0.96
CA LEU A 162 19.20 1.86 -0.56
C LEU A 162 19.63 3.09 0.25
N LEU A 163 19.27 4.30 -0.20
CA LEU A 163 19.66 5.53 0.51
C LEU A 163 18.98 5.63 1.88
N LEU A 164 17.74 5.20 1.98
CA LEU A 164 17.04 5.20 3.25
C LEU A 164 17.61 4.14 4.20
N LYS A 165 17.88 2.92 3.73
CA LYS A 165 18.57 1.89 4.53
C LYS A 165 19.91 2.39 5.08
N LYS A 166 20.69 3.12 4.26
CA LYS A 166 21.93 3.76 4.72
C LYS A 166 21.66 4.79 5.84
N ARG A 167 20.62 5.62 5.69
CA ARG A 167 20.26 6.62 6.73
C ARG A 167 19.78 5.95 8.02
N ILE A 168 18.96 4.90 7.91
CA ILE A 168 18.49 4.12 9.07
C ILE A 168 19.70 3.54 9.82
N PHE A 169 20.65 2.95 9.09
CA PHE A 169 21.88 2.42 9.67
C PHE A 169 22.66 3.52 10.40
N LEU A 170 22.91 4.65 9.76
CA LEU A 170 23.62 5.77 10.37
C LEU A 170 22.88 6.34 11.59
N ALA A 171 21.56 6.49 11.51
CA ALA A 171 20.75 6.99 12.62
C ALA A 171 20.84 6.08 13.85
N LYS A 172 20.78 4.76 13.64
CA LYS A 172 20.81 3.78 14.74
C LYS A 172 22.20 3.57 15.33
N THR A 173 23.26 3.55 14.50
CA THR A 173 24.61 3.18 14.93
C THR A 173 25.46 4.39 15.32
N ILE A 174 25.62 5.36 14.42
CA ILE A 174 26.54 6.51 14.61
C ILE A 174 25.88 7.60 15.46
N PHE A 175 24.63 7.94 15.12
CA PHE A 175 23.93 9.04 15.78
C PHE A 175 23.08 8.61 16.97
N LYS A 176 23.01 7.30 17.27
CA LYS A 176 22.30 6.74 18.44
C LYS A 176 20.91 7.34 18.64
N ASN A 177 20.16 7.52 17.54
CA ASN A 177 18.83 8.13 17.51
C ASN A 177 18.77 9.58 18.07
N ASN A 178 19.82 10.37 17.88
CA ASN A 178 19.86 11.76 18.28
C ASN A 178 18.67 12.54 17.67
N ASN A 179 17.94 13.28 18.51
CA ASN A 179 16.72 14.00 18.09
C ASN A 179 16.98 15.03 16.97
N LYS A 180 18.10 15.76 16.99
CA LYS A 180 18.43 16.73 15.93
C LYS A 180 18.64 16.05 14.57
N VAL A 181 19.25 14.85 14.57
CA VAL A 181 19.43 14.05 13.35
C VAL A 181 18.10 13.49 12.88
N LYS A 182 17.26 13.02 13.81
CA LYS A 182 15.90 12.57 13.55
C LYS A 182 15.09 13.69 12.86
N ASP A 183 15.04 14.87 13.44
CA ASP A 183 14.30 16.01 12.89
C ASP A 183 14.83 16.41 11.50
N LYS A 184 16.15 16.41 11.32
CA LYS A 184 16.77 16.66 10.01
C LYS A 184 16.30 15.63 8.97
N TYR A 185 16.27 14.35 9.30
CA TYR A 185 15.84 13.30 8.37
C TYR A 185 14.34 13.37 8.06
N ILE A 186 13.51 13.69 9.05
CA ILE A 186 12.07 13.93 8.85
C ILE A 186 11.87 15.07 7.85
N ARG A 187 12.49 16.24 8.09
CA ARG A 187 12.39 17.40 7.19
C ARG A 187 12.86 17.09 5.77
N MET A 188 13.94 16.34 5.61
CA MET A 188 14.45 15.94 4.29
C MET A 188 13.47 15.07 3.50
N GLN A 189 12.63 14.29 4.18
CA GLN A 189 11.73 13.32 3.55
C GLN A 189 10.34 13.89 3.32
N ILE A 190 9.75 14.48 4.34
CA ILE A 190 8.36 14.93 4.30
C ILE A 190 8.20 16.45 4.44
N GLY A 191 9.32 17.19 4.47
CA GLY A 191 9.34 18.65 4.64
C GLY A 191 9.10 19.09 6.08
N ASP A 192 8.82 20.37 6.26
CA ASP A 192 8.42 20.91 7.55
C ASP A 192 6.97 20.47 7.83
N VAL A 193 6.80 19.59 8.81
CA VAL A 193 5.50 19.06 9.22
C VAL A 193 5.12 19.71 10.53
N GLU A 194 4.10 20.55 10.50
CA GLU A 194 3.53 21.16 11.70
C GLU A 194 2.85 20.12 12.60
N ASP A 195 2.29 19.08 11.99
CA ASP A 195 1.65 17.95 12.67
C ASP A 195 2.70 16.97 13.21
N LYS A 196 3.00 17.12 14.52
CA LYS A 196 3.98 16.28 15.23
C LYS A 196 3.58 14.80 15.28
N GLU A 197 2.29 14.49 15.31
CA GLU A 197 1.79 13.10 15.34
C GLU A 197 2.04 12.43 13.99
N ARG A 198 1.75 13.11 12.89
CA ARG A 198 2.06 12.67 11.55
C ARG A 198 3.56 12.44 11.35
N ALA A 199 4.39 13.37 11.81
CA ALA A 199 5.85 13.24 11.74
C ALA A 199 6.35 12.04 12.56
N ARG A 200 5.78 11.81 13.74
CA ARG A 200 6.09 10.68 14.61
C ARG A 200 5.67 9.36 13.99
N GLY A 201 4.44 9.28 13.46
CA GLY A 201 3.91 8.11 12.78
C GLY A 201 4.79 7.72 11.59
N TRP A 202 5.14 8.71 10.75
CA TRP A 202 6.03 8.50 9.62
C TRP A 202 7.43 8.00 10.05
N TRP A 203 8.03 8.60 11.10
CA TRP A 203 9.32 8.16 11.61
C TRP A 203 9.27 6.71 12.12
N ASN A 204 8.25 6.38 12.88
CA ASN A 204 8.08 5.03 13.41
C ASN A 204 7.98 4.01 12.28
N ASP A 205 7.13 4.27 11.30
CA ASP A 205 6.94 3.38 10.14
C ASP A 205 8.24 3.20 9.35
N GLN A 206 8.95 4.28 9.04
CA GLN A 206 10.12 4.24 8.15
C GLN A 206 11.43 3.81 8.83
N TYR A 207 11.62 4.11 10.12
CA TYR A 207 12.90 3.90 10.83
C TYR A 207 12.85 2.86 11.94
N LEU A 208 11.69 2.63 12.53
CA LEU A 208 11.55 1.76 13.71
C LEU A 208 10.72 0.51 13.43
N HIS A 209 10.21 0.33 12.22
CA HIS A 209 9.43 -0.85 11.87
C HIS A 209 10.21 -2.14 12.16
N PRO A 210 9.59 -3.16 12.81
CA PRO A 210 10.30 -4.37 13.25
C PRO A 210 10.70 -5.30 12.12
N HIS A 211 9.98 -5.28 10.99
CA HIS A 211 10.24 -6.14 9.84
C HIS A 211 9.92 -5.45 8.53
N GLU A 212 10.85 -5.51 7.59
CA GLU A 212 10.69 -4.96 6.25
C GLU A 212 11.47 -5.76 5.24
N THR A 213 10.81 -6.11 4.14
CA THR A 213 11.44 -6.67 2.94
C THR A 213 11.45 -5.65 1.81
N THR A 214 12.29 -5.86 0.82
CA THR A 214 12.33 -5.03 -0.39
C THR A 214 12.37 -5.92 -1.60
N HIS A 215 11.73 -5.49 -2.70
CA HIS A 215 11.47 -6.31 -3.86
C HIS A 215 11.92 -5.61 -5.15
N THR A 216 12.26 -6.38 -6.17
CA THR A 216 12.60 -5.86 -7.50
C THR A 216 11.39 -5.95 -8.44
N VAL A 217 11.42 -5.19 -9.54
CA VAL A 217 10.39 -5.24 -10.58
C VAL A 217 10.26 -6.66 -11.14
N GLY A 218 11.39 -7.30 -11.47
CA GLY A 218 11.39 -8.65 -12.03
C GLY A 218 10.81 -9.71 -11.08
N GLU A 219 11.10 -9.60 -9.78
CA GLU A 219 10.53 -10.46 -8.76
C GLU A 219 8.99 -10.35 -8.72
N VAL A 220 8.46 -9.13 -8.67
CA VAL A 220 7.01 -8.92 -8.60
C VAL A 220 6.31 -9.31 -9.92
N MET A 221 6.94 -9.06 -11.07
CA MET A 221 6.46 -9.59 -12.35
C MET A 221 6.39 -11.13 -12.33
N GLY A 222 7.35 -11.79 -11.70
CA GLY A 222 7.32 -13.23 -11.48
C GLY A 222 6.14 -13.68 -10.60
N TRP A 223 5.84 -12.94 -9.53
CA TRP A 223 4.64 -13.19 -8.70
C TRP A 223 3.35 -13.07 -9.49
N PHE A 224 3.25 -12.02 -10.31
CA PHE A 224 2.10 -11.78 -11.17
C PHE A 224 1.90 -12.95 -12.15
N THR A 225 2.97 -13.35 -12.83
CA THR A 225 2.93 -14.46 -13.80
C THR A 225 2.47 -15.77 -13.16
N LYS A 226 3.03 -16.13 -12.00
CA LYS A 226 2.66 -17.35 -11.27
C LYS A 226 1.20 -17.36 -10.83
N ASN A 227 0.62 -16.19 -10.55
CA ASN A 227 -0.76 -16.03 -10.09
C ASN A 227 -1.74 -15.64 -11.22
N LYS A 228 -1.36 -15.81 -12.50
CA LYS A 228 -2.17 -15.50 -13.67
C LYS A 228 -2.61 -14.03 -13.73
N ILE A 229 -1.80 -13.13 -13.15
CA ILE A 229 -1.98 -11.69 -13.27
C ILE A 229 -1.18 -11.22 -14.48
N GLU A 230 -1.83 -10.52 -15.39
CA GLU A 230 -1.15 -9.79 -16.45
C GLU A 230 -0.56 -8.51 -15.87
N PHE A 231 0.75 -8.33 -16.01
CA PHE A 231 1.41 -7.11 -15.57
C PHE A 231 1.08 -5.97 -16.52
N TYR A 232 0.67 -4.84 -15.98
CA TYR A 232 0.33 -3.65 -16.74
C TYR A 232 1.49 -2.65 -16.75
N HIS A 233 1.81 -2.05 -15.62
CA HIS A 233 2.91 -1.09 -15.47
C HIS A 233 3.23 -0.85 -14.00
N THR A 234 4.20 0.03 -13.75
CA THR A 234 4.56 0.50 -12.42
C THR A 234 4.48 2.02 -12.31
N VAL A 235 4.32 2.51 -11.09
CA VAL A 235 4.53 3.91 -10.72
C VAL A 235 5.56 3.95 -9.59
N PRO A 236 6.76 4.56 -9.80
CA PRO A 236 7.25 5.21 -11.02
C PRO A 236 7.35 4.24 -12.21
N SER A 237 7.20 4.77 -13.42
CA SER A 237 7.14 3.97 -14.63
C SER A 237 8.47 3.27 -14.96
N THR A 238 8.39 1.99 -15.31
CA THR A 238 9.49 1.20 -15.88
C THR A 238 9.52 1.27 -17.42
N SER A 239 8.57 1.93 -18.08
CA SER A 239 8.62 2.13 -19.53
C SER A 239 9.67 3.16 -19.93
N LEU A 240 10.41 2.88 -21.02
CA LEU A 240 11.34 3.87 -21.63
C LEU A 240 10.57 5.02 -22.30
N PHE A 241 9.35 4.77 -22.74
CA PHE A 241 8.51 5.69 -23.49
C PHE A 241 7.49 6.44 -22.65
N ALA A 242 7.55 6.29 -21.31
CA ALA A 242 6.67 7.04 -20.44
C ALA A 242 6.98 8.54 -20.51
N LYS A 243 5.94 9.36 -20.73
CA LYS A 243 6.05 10.83 -20.75
C LYS A 243 6.58 11.39 -19.42
N SER A 244 6.29 10.73 -18.33
CA SER A 244 6.76 11.03 -16.97
C SER A 244 6.95 9.74 -16.18
N ALA A 245 7.89 9.74 -15.23
CA ALA A 245 8.05 8.63 -14.29
C ALA A 245 6.78 8.40 -13.45
N PHE A 246 6.02 9.45 -13.19
CA PHE A 246 4.78 9.44 -12.40
C PHE A 246 3.53 9.66 -13.27
N ASP A 247 3.59 9.28 -14.55
CA ASP A 247 2.42 9.30 -15.42
C ASP A 247 1.42 8.24 -14.95
N ILE A 248 0.31 8.72 -14.43
CA ILE A 248 -0.80 7.94 -13.91
C ILE A 248 -2.06 8.08 -14.77
N SER A 249 -1.92 8.68 -15.95
CA SER A 249 -2.95 8.62 -16.98
C SER A 249 -3.08 7.17 -17.45
N GLY A 250 -4.28 6.61 -17.33
CA GLY A 250 -4.48 5.19 -17.67
C GLY A 250 -3.91 4.18 -16.67
N VAL A 251 -4.08 4.45 -15.36
CA VAL A 251 -3.64 3.59 -14.24
C VAL A 251 -3.95 2.10 -14.46
N TRP A 252 -5.08 1.81 -15.10
CA TRP A 252 -5.54 0.44 -15.38
C TRP A 252 -5.29 0.03 -16.83
N SER A 253 -4.35 0.67 -17.52
CA SER A 253 -4.00 0.35 -18.90
C SER A 253 -2.72 -0.45 -18.98
N LYS A 254 -2.67 -1.41 -19.92
CA LYS A 254 -1.49 -2.22 -20.16
C LYS A 254 -0.43 -1.39 -20.88
N ALA A 255 0.77 -1.33 -20.32
CA ALA A 255 1.96 -0.83 -21.00
C ALA A 255 2.85 -1.98 -21.49
N VAL A 256 3.86 -1.65 -22.28
CA VAL A 256 4.87 -2.62 -22.70
C VAL A 256 5.66 -3.11 -21.49
N SER A 257 5.68 -4.43 -21.30
CA SER A 257 6.46 -5.03 -20.20
C SER A 257 7.95 -4.74 -20.39
N PRO A 258 8.64 -4.22 -19.36
CA PRO A 258 10.05 -3.87 -19.48
C PRO A 258 10.93 -5.12 -19.57
N SER A 259 11.90 -5.14 -20.50
CA SER A 259 12.94 -6.16 -20.52
C SER A 259 13.87 -6.06 -19.30
N LEU A 260 14.61 -7.10 -18.98
CA LEU A 260 15.52 -7.11 -17.82
C LEU A 260 16.52 -5.93 -17.80
N PRO A 261 17.20 -5.57 -18.91
CA PRO A 261 18.08 -4.39 -18.91
C PRO A 261 17.34 -3.09 -18.59
N VAL A 262 16.12 -2.94 -19.12
CA VAL A 262 15.28 -1.75 -18.87
C VAL A 262 14.86 -1.69 -17.40
N GLN A 263 14.44 -2.82 -16.82
CA GLN A 263 14.12 -2.89 -15.39
C GLN A 263 15.31 -2.45 -14.53
N LEU A 264 16.51 -2.97 -14.82
CA LEU A 264 17.71 -2.62 -14.08
C LEU A 264 18.04 -1.13 -14.21
N TYR A 265 18.06 -0.60 -15.43
CA TYR A 265 18.33 0.81 -15.71
C TYR A 265 17.36 1.74 -14.94
N LYS A 266 16.06 1.46 -15.01
CA LYS A 266 15.04 2.27 -14.32
C LYS A 266 15.19 2.19 -12.81
N GLN A 267 15.39 1.00 -12.25
CA GLN A 267 15.53 0.82 -10.81
C GLN A 267 16.81 1.46 -10.26
N LEU A 268 17.92 1.48 -11.00
CA LEU A 268 19.11 2.25 -10.62
C LEU A 268 18.80 3.76 -10.55
N GLY A 269 18.01 4.29 -11.48
CA GLY A 269 17.52 5.67 -11.43
C GLY A 269 16.67 5.95 -10.19
N TRP A 270 15.91 4.95 -9.71
CA TRP A 270 15.06 5.07 -8.52
C TRP A 270 15.82 5.28 -7.22
N ILE A 271 17.11 4.95 -7.15
CA ILE A 271 17.97 5.26 -5.99
C ILE A 271 17.85 6.74 -5.60
N LYS A 272 17.77 7.63 -6.61
CA LYS A 272 17.64 9.08 -6.39
C LYS A 272 16.19 9.56 -6.49
N SER A 273 15.45 9.13 -7.52
CA SER A 273 14.13 9.68 -7.85
C SER A 273 13.02 9.30 -6.85
N THR A 274 13.11 8.12 -6.21
CA THR A 274 12.13 7.68 -5.21
C THR A 274 12.61 7.89 -3.76
N ASN A 275 13.71 8.61 -3.59
CA ASN A 275 14.33 8.77 -2.27
C ASN A 275 13.42 9.48 -1.24
N ARG A 276 12.56 10.40 -1.68
CA ARG A 276 11.59 11.08 -0.79
C ARG A 276 10.51 10.12 -0.30
N GLU A 277 10.00 9.24 -1.17
CA GLU A 277 9.01 8.21 -0.86
C GLU A 277 9.63 6.93 -0.27
N GLY A 278 10.91 7.00 0.14
CA GLY A 278 11.61 5.86 0.74
C GLY A 278 11.75 4.65 -0.16
N GLY A 279 11.74 4.84 -1.49
CA GLY A 279 11.79 3.75 -2.47
C GLY A 279 10.44 3.08 -2.69
N TYR A 280 9.34 3.71 -2.31
CA TYR A 280 8.00 3.20 -2.54
C TYR A 280 7.64 3.20 -4.04
N TRP A 281 6.99 2.14 -4.47
CA TRP A 281 6.54 1.95 -5.84
C TRP A 281 5.28 1.10 -5.90
N ILE A 282 4.49 1.25 -6.97
CA ILE A 282 3.21 0.57 -7.12
C ILE A 282 3.22 -0.23 -8.42
N ASN A 283 2.69 -1.45 -8.35
CA ASN A 283 2.55 -2.38 -9.48
C ASN A 283 1.08 -2.55 -9.80
N PHE A 284 0.75 -2.45 -11.07
CA PHE A 284 -0.61 -2.61 -11.58
C PHE A 284 -0.71 -3.84 -12.47
N GLY A 285 -1.84 -4.52 -12.40
CA GLY A 285 -2.12 -5.66 -13.23
C GLY A 285 -3.59 -6.05 -13.23
N ARG A 286 -3.90 -7.03 -14.08
CA ARG A 286 -5.25 -7.58 -14.26
C ARG A 286 -5.21 -9.10 -14.20
N LYS A 287 -6.12 -9.71 -13.48
CA LYS A 287 -6.25 -11.16 -13.46
C LYS A 287 -6.79 -11.65 -14.80
N LYS A 288 -6.14 -12.64 -15.39
CA LYS A 288 -6.61 -13.25 -16.63
C LYS A 288 -7.97 -13.91 -16.43
N ALA A 289 -8.79 -13.92 -17.46
CA ALA A 289 -10.02 -14.68 -17.46
C ALA A 289 -9.72 -16.15 -17.14
N SER A 290 -10.55 -16.79 -16.33
CA SER A 290 -10.52 -18.24 -16.20
C SER A 290 -11.02 -18.83 -17.52
N HIS A 291 -10.11 -19.39 -18.32
CA HIS A 291 -10.57 -20.25 -19.41
C HIS A 291 -11.28 -21.45 -18.77
N SER A 292 -12.61 -21.46 -18.82
CA SER A 292 -13.32 -22.70 -18.68
C SER A 292 -12.89 -23.57 -19.85
N SER A 293 -12.01 -24.55 -19.58
CA SER A 293 -11.80 -25.67 -20.50
C SER A 293 -13.19 -26.30 -20.73
N LYS A 294 -13.73 -26.04 -21.93
CA LYS A 294 -14.84 -26.82 -22.45
C LYS A 294 -14.39 -28.23 -22.72
#